data_16bd8ffcd4ebd8bbbf65b213129fbb6e
#
_entry.id   16bd8ffcd4ebd8bbbf65b213129fbb6e
#
_cell.length_a   1.000
_cell.length_b   1.000
_cell.length_c   1.000
_cell.angle_alpha   90.00
_cell.angle_beta   90.00
_cell.angle_gamma   90.00
#
_symmetry.space_group_name_H-M   'P 1'
#
loop_
_entity.id
_entity.type
_entity.pdbx_description
1 polymer ?
#
loop_
_entity_poly.entity_id
_entity_poly.type
_entity_poly.pdbx_seq_one_letter_code
_entity_poly.pdbx_strand_id
1 'polypeptide(L)'
;MSEHTPIGLENATTIVRALTHSGNFHVDETLGYVILHYALAPQGDLRGRVLGEAGADRLTFERTRAPERIAAADIVFDVGGVHEPAKGRYDHHMKDKPLRADGTPYSAAGLLWKDYGHAAIRNILQTQAYESTVSSIWETLDRALILPVDQDDNGVVKMGKLS
;
A
#
# COMPACT_ATOMS: atom_id res chain seq x y z
N MET A 1 -20.37 11.55 2.54
CA MET A 1 -19.05 11.42 1.89
C MET A 1 -19.15 10.27 0.92
N SER A 2 -18.93 10.49 -0.35
CA SER A 2 -18.85 9.39 -1.30
C SER A 2 -17.54 8.64 -1.03
N GLU A 3 -17.64 7.40 -0.55
CA GLU A 3 -16.50 6.51 -0.48
C GLU A 3 -16.01 6.29 -1.91
N HIS A 4 -14.78 6.70 -2.21
CA HIS A 4 -14.17 6.38 -3.49
C HIS A 4 -13.70 4.93 -3.47
N THR A 5 -13.89 4.24 -4.58
CA THR A 5 -13.27 2.92 -4.75
C THR A 5 -11.81 3.12 -5.15
N PRO A 6 -10.85 2.52 -4.44
CA PRO A 6 -9.44 2.64 -4.77
C PRO A 6 -9.13 2.13 -6.19
N ILE A 7 -8.20 2.80 -6.86
CA ILE A 7 -7.81 2.49 -8.25
C ILE A 7 -7.39 1.02 -8.36
N GLY A 8 -7.91 0.33 -9.36
CA GLY A 8 -7.66 -1.08 -9.64
C GLY A 8 -8.60 -2.04 -8.92
N LEU A 9 -9.31 -1.62 -7.87
CA LEU A 9 -10.33 -2.44 -7.21
C LEU A 9 -11.69 -2.35 -7.90
N GLU A 10 -11.96 -1.28 -8.66
CA GLU A 10 -13.18 -1.08 -9.43
C GLU A 10 -13.32 -2.01 -10.63
N ASN A 11 -12.19 -2.52 -11.16
CA ASN A 11 -12.17 -3.40 -12.33
C ASN A 11 -11.07 -4.47 -12.20
N ALA A 12 -11.51 -5.73 -12.09
CA ALA A 12 -10.61 -6.87 -11.89
C ALA A 12 -9.76 -7.26 -13.12
N THR A 13 -9.97 -6.65 -14.27
CA THR A 13 -9.22 -6.98 -15.52
C THR A 13 -8.23 -5.89 -15.94
N THR A 14 -8.30 -4.70 -15.35
CA THR A 14 -7.42 -3.58 -15.71
C THR A 14 -6.02 -3.77 -15.14
N ILE A 15 -5.00 -3.61 -15.99
CA ILE A 15 -3.60 -3.53 -15.55
C ILE A 15 -3.37 -2.18 -14.90
N VAL A 16 -2.82 -2.19 -13.70
CA VAL A 16 -2.52 -1.00 -12.90
C VAL A 16 -1.02 -0.74 -12.92
N ARG A 17 -0.64 0.48 -13.25
CA ARG A 17 0.75 0.94 -13.25
C ARG A 17 1.05 1.62 -11.92
N ALA A 18 1.79 0.94 -11.05
CA ALA A 18 2.24 1.50 -9.78
C ALA A 18 3.67 2.05 -9.91
N LEU A 19 3.93 3.13 -9.17
CA LEU A 19 5.22 3.82 -9.20
C LEU A 19 5.62 4.30 -7.80
N THR A 20 6.90 4.15 -7.47
CA THR A 20 7.52 4.76 -6.30
C THR A 20 8.87 5.40 -6.65
N HIS A 21 9.55 5.98 -5.66
CA HIS A 21 10.83 6.63 -5.90
C HIS A 21 11.97 5.66 -6.27
N SER A 22 12.96 6.18 -6.97
CA SER A 22 14.25 5.52 -7.17
C SER A 22 15.21 5.87 -6.02
N GLY A 23 16.29 5.12 -5.92
CA GLY A 23 17.29 5.26 -4.86
C GLY A 23 17.25 4.10 -3.86
N ASN A 24 17.61 4.38 -2.61
CA ASN A 24 17.60 3.36 -1.57
C ASN A 24 16.18 2.85 -1.31
N PHE A 25 16.05 1.56 -1.07
CA PHE A 25 14.79 0.93 -0.69
C PHE A 25 14.65 0.92 0.84
N HIS A 26 13.46 1.27 1.32
CA HIS A 26 13.09 1.19 2.73
C HIS A 26 11.98 0.15 2.94
N VAL A 27 11.64 -0.10 4.18
CA VAL A 27 10.52 -1.01 4.51
C VAL A 27 9.20 -0.46 3.98
N ASP A 28 9.04 0.87 3.96
CA ASP A 28 7.83 1.55 3.52
C ASP A 28 7.46 1.18 2.07
N GLU A 29 8.36 1.40 1.10
CA GLU A 29 8.06 1.09 -0.30
C GLU A 29 7.94 -0.42 -0.54
N THR A 30 8.73 -1.23 0.17
CA THR A 30 8.66 -2.68 0.04
C THR A 30 7.31 -3.20 0.50
N LEU A 31 6.83 -2.74 1.66
CA LEU A 31 5.54 -3.12 2.20
C LEU A 31 4.39 -2.56 1.36
N GLY A 32 4.51 -1.32 0.88
CA GLY A 32 3.56 -0.73 -0.06
C GLY A 32 3.39 -1.56 -1.33
N TYR A 33 4.49 -2.02 -1.91
CA TYR A 33 4.44 -2.93 -3.07
C TYR A 33 3.74 -4.26 -2.73
N VAL A 34 4.05 -4.88 -1.59
CA VAL A 34 3.43 -6.14 -1.16
C VAL A 34 1.92 -5.98 -0.98
N ILE A 35 1.47 -4.89 -0.35
CA ILE A 35 0.04 -4.59 -0.18
C ILE A 35 -0.67 -4.50 -1.54
N LEU A 36 -0.11 -3.74 -2.48
CA LEU A 36 -0.68 -3.59 -3.82
C LEU A 36 -0.67 -4.90 -4.60
N HIS A 37 0.43 -5.66 -4.51
CA HIS A 37 0.55 -6.95 -5.19
C HIS A 37 -0.59 -7.90 -4.81
N TYR A 38 -0.85 -8.07 -3.53
CA TYR A 38 -1.91 -8.94 -3.06
C TYR A 38 -3.31 -8.35 -3.26
N ALA A 39 -3.49 -7.04 -3.08
CA ALA A 39 -4.78 -6.40 -3.29
C ALA A 39 -5.25 -6.44 -4.74
N LEU A 40 -4.32 -6.36 -5.69
CA LEU A 40 -4.59 -6.35 -7.13
C LEU A 40 -4.37 -7.71 -7.80
N ALA A 41 -4.03 -8.73 -7.04
CA ALA A 41 -3.88 -10.08 -7.56
C ALA A 41 -5.18 -10.52 -8.26
N PRO A 42 -5.07 -11.19 -9.42
CA PRO A 42 -6.24 -11.79 -10.04
C PRO A 42 -6.87 -12.81 -9.08
N GLN A 43 -8.19 -12.92 -9.16
CA GLN A 43 -8.92 -13.95 -8.40
C GLN A 43 -8.39 -15.33 -8.78
N GLY A 44 -7.79 -16.03 -7.83
CA GLY A 44 -7.20 -17.33 -8.08
C GLY A 44 -6.31 -17.81 -6.94
N ASP A 45 -5.70 -18.98 -7.14
CA ASP A 45 -4.82 -19.58 -6.14
C ASP A 45 -3.48 -18.81 -6.06
N LEU A 46 -3.29 -18.08 -4.96
CA LEU A 46 -2.03 -17.40 -4.67
C LEU A 46 -0.98 -18.31 -4.01
N ARG A 47 -1.33 -19.57 -3.73
CA ARG A 47 -0.42 -20.52 -3.10
C ARG A 47 0.73 -20.85 -4.05
N GLY A 48 1.94 -20.69 -3.57
CA GLY A 48 3.14 -20.96 -4.34
C GLY A 48 3.58 -19.86 -5.31
N ARG A 49 2.86 -18.73 -5.38
CA ARG A 49 3.30 -17.59 -6.19
C ARG A 49 4.44 -16.85 -5.51
N VAL A 50 5.49 -16.63 -6.28
CA VAL A 50 6.60 -15.76 -5.88
C VAL A 50 6.28 -14.33 -6.34
N LEU A 51 6.53 -13.36 -5.48
CA LEU A 51 6.41 -11.94 -5.83
C LEU A 51 7.24 -11.64 -7.09
N GLY A 52 6.58 -11.06 -8.09
CA GLY A 52 7.24 -10.67 -9.33
C GLY A 52 7.28 -11.75 -10.43
N GLU A 53 6.63 -12.90 -10.27
CA GLU A 53 6.43 -13.83 -11.39
C GLU A 53 5.52 -13.22 -12.46
N ALA A 54 6.07 -13.08 -13.65
CA ALA A 54 5.39 -12.48 -14.80
C ALA A 54 4.23 -13.36 -15.29
N GLY A 55 3.14 -12.74 -15.66
CA GLY A 55 2.06 -13.34 -16.46
C GLY A 55 0.71 -13.50 -15.81
N ALA A 56 0.58 -13.16 -14.52
CA ALA A 56 -0.71 -13.21 -13.83
C ALA A 56 -1.03 -11.91 -13.10
N ASP A 57 -0.11 -10.97 -13.08
CA ASP A 57 -0.23 -9.78 -12.27
C ASP A 57 -0.88 -8.66 -13.06
N ARG A 58 -1.92 -8.10 -12.45
CA ARG A 58 -2.54 -6.86 -12.91
C ARG A 58 -1.71 -5.63 -12.55
N LEU A 59 -0.56 -5.82 -11.91
CA LEU A 59 0.31 -4.78 -11.40
C LEU A 59 1.61 -4.74 -12.20
N THR A 60 1.89 -3.59 -12.80
CA THR A 60 3.24 -3.24 -13.24
C THR A 60 3.86 -2.25 -12.26
N PHE A 61 5.18 -2.30 -12.08
CA PHE A 61 5.86 -1.53 -11.07
C PHE A 61 7.09 -0.82 -11.63
N GLU A 62 7.20 0.47 -11.35
CA GLU A 62 8.32 1.31 -11.75
C GLU A 62 8.91 2.09 -10.57
N ARG A 63 10.21 2.34 -10.62
CA ARG A 63 10.93 3.16 -9.65
C ARG A 63 11.59 4.34 -10.35
N THR A 64 11.09 5.54 -10.11
CA THR A 64 11.62 6.76 -10.72
C THR A 64 11.22 8.00 -9.92
N ARG A 65 11.88 9.13 -10.19
CA ARG A 65 11.49 10.46 -9.71
C ARG A 65 11.13 11.41 -10.86
N ALA A 66 11.06 10.89 -12.08
CA ALA A 66 10.74 11.67 -13.26
C ALA A 66 9.28 12.16 -13.22
N PRO A 67 9.03 13.49 -13.26
CA PRO A 67 7.69 14.03 -13.09
C PRO A 67 6.68 13.53 -14.12
N GLU A 68 7.10 13.35 -15.38
CA GLU A 68 6.24 12.84 -16.45
C GLU A 68 5.83 11.38 -16.23
N ARG A 69 6.68 10.57 -15.61
CA ARG A 69 6.36 9.19 -15.25
C ARG A 69 5.41 9.14 -14.07
N ILE A 70 5.65 9.98 -13.05
CA ILE A 70 4.77 10.14 -11.89
C ILE A 70 3.36 10.56 -12.34
N ALA A 71 3.26 11.52 -13.25
CA ALA A 71 1.98 12.00 -13.77
C ALA A 71 1.22 10.91 -14.56
N ALA A 72 1.94 10.03 -15.27
CA ALA A 72 1.36 8.98 -16.12
C ALA A 72 0.97 7.70 -15.36
N ALA A 73 1.45 7.49 -14.14
CA ALA A 73 1.16 6.29 -13.36
C ALA A 73 -0.25 6.32 -12.75
N ASP A 74 -0.85 5.14 -12.58
CA ASP A 74 -2.17 4.99 -11.99
C ASP A 74 -2.13 5.12 -10.46
N ILE A 75 -1.15 4.46 -9.82
CA ILE A 75 -0.90 4.55 -8.39
C ILE A 75 0.54 5.05 -8.18
N VAL A 76 0.68 6.10 -7.39
CA VAL A 76 1.98 6.66 -6.99
C VAL A 76 2.06 6.69 -5.47
N PHE A 77 3.12 6.13 -4.92
CA PHE A 77 3.32 6.10 -3.47
C PHE A 77 4.75 6.43 -3.07
N ASP A 78 4.90 7.06 -1.93
CA ASP A 78 6.17 7.50 -1.33
C ASP A 78 7.01 8.43 -2.24
N VAL A 79 6.34 9.12 -3.14
CA VAL A 79 6.94 10.12 -4.04
C VAL A 79 5.85 11.03 -4.61
N GLY A 80 6.22 12.23 -5.01
CA GLY A 80 5.33 13.18 -5.70
C GLY A 80 4.74 14.25 -4.78
N GLY A 81 4.83 14.12 -3.46
CA GLY A 81 4.41 15.16 -2.49
C GLY A 81 2.90 15.34 -2.38
N VAL A 82 2.08 14.36 -2.78
CA VAL A 82 0.62 14.48 -2.83
C VAL A 82 -0.07 13.29 -2.18
N HIS A 83 -1.09 13.57 -1.36
CA HIS A 83 -2.02 12.57 -0.86
C HIS A 83 -3.44 12.86 -1.38
N GLU A 84 -3.79 12.21 -2.48
CA GLU A 84 -5.12 12.24 -3.12
C GLU A 84 -5.52 10.81 -3.51
N PRO A 85 -6.09 10.01 -2.60
CA PRO A 85 -6.43 8.60 -2.86
C PRO A 85 -7.33 8.39 -4.08
N ALA A 86 -8.29 9.30 -4.31
CA ALA A 86 -9.17 9.24 -5.48
C ALA A 86 -8.43 9.32 -6.83
N LYS A 87 -7.21 9.87 -6.82
CA LYS A 87 -6.31 9.92 -7.98
C LYS A 87 -5.14 8.93 -7.87
N GLY A 88 -5.16 8.03 -6.91
CA GLY A 88 -4.10 7.06 -6.69
C GLY A 88 -2.79 7.68 -6.18
N ARG A 89 -2.85 8.75 -5.40
CA ARG A 89 -1.66 9.44 -4.88
C ARG A 89 -1.53 9.23 -3.37
N TYR A 90 -0.43 8.59 -2.93
CA TYR A 90 -0.19 8.12 -1.57
C TYR A 90 1.20 8.52 -1.07
N ASP A 91 1.50 9.82 -1.08
CA ASP A 91 2.72 10.32 -0.47
C ASP A 91 2.43 10.92 0.92
N HIS A 92 3.44 10.98 1.75
CA HIS A 92 3.37 11.51 3.11
C HIS A 92 4.44 12.59 3.38
N HIS A 93 5.22 12.96 2.36
CA HIS A 93 6.33 13.93 2.47
C HIS A 93 5.87 15.40 2.35
N MET A 94 4.64 15.72 2.77
CA MET A 94 4.16 17.09 2.80
C MET A 94 4.17 17.63 4.23
N LYS A 95 4.03 18.97 4.35
CA LYS A 95 3.98 19.65 5.66
C LYS A 95 2.78 19.18 6.49
N ASP A 96 1.62 19.10 5.87
CA ASP A 96 0.38 18.67 6.50
C ASP A 96 0.19 17.17 6.25
N LYS A 97 0.99 16.35 6.94
CA LYS A 97 0.96 14.89 6.81
C LYS A 97 -0.39 14.31 7.24
N PRO A 98 -0.91 13.29 6.53
CA PRO A 98 -2.03 12.50 7.04
C PRO A 98 -1.66 11.82 8.37
N LEU A 99 -2.56 11.94 9.35
CA LEU A 99 -2.33 11.41 10.70
C LEU A 99 -3.33 10.31 11.03
N ARG A 100 -2.87 9.30 11.78
CA ARG A 100 -3.73 8.34 12.46
C ARG A 100 -4.54 9.03 13.56
N ALA A 101 -5.57 8.35 14.08
CA ALA A 101 -6.40 8.87 15.16
C ALA A 101 -5.60 9.19 16.45
N ASP A 102 -4.48 8.50 16.69
CA ASP A 102 -3.58 8.74 17.81
C ASP A 102 -2.54 9.85 17.55
N GLY A 103 -2.56 10.46 16.36
CA GLY A 103 -1.63 11.50 15.94
C GLY A 103 -0.35 11.00 15.29
N THR A 104 -0.15 9.69 15.16
CA THR A 104 0.99 9.13 14.44
C THR A 104 0.89 9.45 12.94
N PRO A 105 1.92 10.03 12.30
CA PRO A 105 1.90 10.22 10.86
C PRO A 105 1.90 8.88 10.12
N TYR A 106 1.14 8.79 9.04
CA TYR A 106 1.20 7.63 8.15
C TYR A 106 2.50 7.60 7.34
N SER A 107 3.02 6.41 7.09
CA SER A 107 3.91 6.13 5.96
C SER A 107 3.10 5.91 4.68
N ALA A 108 3.74 5.81 3.52
CA ALA A 108 3.05 5.46 2.28
C ALA A 108 2.40 4.06 2.37
N ALA A 109 3.07 3.09 2.97
CA ALA A 109 2.50 1.77 3.25
C ALA A 109 1.25 1.85 4.14
N GLY A 110 1.26 2.69 5.17
CA GLY A 110 0.11 2.91 6.03
C GLY A 110 -1.08 3.50 5.28
N LEU A 111 -0.83 4.46 4.38
CA LEU A 111 -1.87 5.03 3.51
C LEU A 111 -2.45 3.99 2.54
N LEU A 112 -1.60 3.18 1.92
CA LEU A 112 -2.02 2.08 1.06
C LEU A 112 -2.79 1.00 1.84
N TRP A 113 -2.38 0.71 3.07
CA TRP A 113 -3.06 -0.26 3.92
C TRP A 113 -4.50 0.12 4.21
N LYS A 114 -4.78 1.40 4.44
CA LYS A 114 -6.15 1.90 4.61
C LYS A 114 -7.06 1.54 3.44
N ASP A 115 -6.57 1.72 2.22
CA ASP A 115 -7.40 1.58 1.01
C ASP A 115 -7.36 0.18 0.42
N TYR A 116 -6.24 -0.53 0.53
CA TYR A 116 -6.00 -1.81 -0.15
C TYR A 116 -5.86 -3.01 0.81
N GLY A 117 -5.68 -2.78 2.11
CA GLY A 117 -5.38 -3.85 3.06
C GLY A 117 -6.47 -4.91 3.16
N HIS A 118 -7.74 -4.51 3.18
CA HIS A 118 -8.86 -5.48 3.21
C HIS A 118 -8.89 -6.33 1.94
N ALA A 119 -8.69 -5.73 0.77
CA ALA A 119 -8.64 -6.47 -0.49
C ALA A 119 -7.46 -7.45 -0.53
N ALA A 120 -6.28 -7.03 -0.05
CA ALA A 120 -5.12 -7.90 0.06
C ALA A 120 -5.39 -9.12 0.94
N ILE A 121 -5.99 -8.92 2.11
CA ILE A 121 -6.34 -10.02 3.03
C ILE A 121 -7.36 -10.96 2.37
N ARG A 122 -8.44 -10.43 1.77
CA ARG A 122 -9.45 -11.26 1.07
C ARG A 122 -8.80 -12.11 -0.01
N ASN A 123 -7.90 -11.56 -0.80
CA ASN A 123 -7.23 -12.29 -1.87
C ASN A 123 -6.29 -13.38 -1.34
N ILE A 124 -5.60 -13.12 -0.22
CA ILE A 124 -4.73 -14.13 0.43
C ILE A 124 -5.56 -15.27 1.02
N LEU A 125 -6.68 -14.96 1.70
CA LEU A 125 -7.55 -15.96 2.32
C LEU A 125 -8.44 -16.69 1.32
N GLN A 126 -8.57 -16.15 0.13
CA GLN A 126 -9.48 -16.63 -0.90
C GLN A 126 -10.97 -16.59 -0.48
N THR A 127 -11.86 -16.96 -1.34
CA THR A 127 -13.30 -16.65 -1.37
C THR A 127 -14.15 -17.05 -0.16
N GLN A 128 -13.59 -17.63 0.90
CA GLN A 128 -14.37 -18.16 2.04
C GLN A 128 -14.27 -17.33 3.32
N ALA A 129 -13.55 -16.20 3.27
CA ALA A 129 -13.39 -15.39 4.47
C ALA A 129 -14.63 -14.56 4.77
N TYR A 130 -15.13 -14.65 5.99
CA TYR A 130 -16.13 -13.72 6.50
C TYR A 130 -15.54 -12.33 6.65
N GLU A 131 -16.29 -11.26 6.35
CA GLU A 131 -15.83 -9.87 6.50
C GLU A 131 -15.38 -9.54 7.93
N SER A 132 -16.00 -10.12 8.94
CA SER A 132 -15.55 -9.98 10.33
C SER A 132 -14.14 -10.56 10.56
N THR A 133 -13.80 -11.67 9.90
CA THR A 133 -12.46 -12.27 9.94
C THR A 133 -11.45 -11.37 9.23
N VAL A 134 -11.79 -10.87 8.06
CA VAL A 134 -10.93 -9.94 7.31
C VAL A 134 -10.64 -8.69 8.14
N SER A 135 -11.66 -8.07 8.74
CA SER A 135 -11.49 -6.88 9.58
C SER A 135 -10.64 -7.16 10.81
N SER A 136 -10.83 -8.29 11.48
CA SER A 136 -10.02 -8.69 12.64
C SER A 136 -8.54 -8.89 12.30
N ILE A 137 -8.26 -9.51 11.15
CA ILE A 137 -6.89 -9.66 10.65
C ILE A 137 -6.30 -8.30 10.28
N TRP A 138 -7.08 -7.45 9.59
CA TRP A 138 -6.66 -6.11 9.22
C TRP A 138 -6.23 -5.29 10.46
N GLU A 139 -7.06 -5.26 11.49
CA GLU A 139 -6.75 -4.55 12.75
C GLU A 139 -5.52 -5.11 13.46
N THR A 140 -5.36 -6.43 13.44
CA THR A 140 -4.20 -7.09 14.05
C THR A 140 -2.92 -6.72 13.32
N LEU A 141 -2.91 -6.79 12.00
CA LEU A 141 -1.76 -6.42 11.18
C LEU A 141 -1.49 -4.92 11.20
N ASP A 142 -2.54 -4.10 11.24
CA ASP A 142 -2.38 -2.65 11.36
C ASP A 142 -1.60 -2.30 12.62
N ARG A 143 -1.98 -2.88 13.76
CA ARG A 143 -1.32 -2.62 15.04
C ARG A 143 0.06 -3.25 15.15
N ALA A 144 0.24 -4.49 14.67
CA ALA A 144 1.45 -5.27 14.89
C ALA A 144 2.54 -5.04 13.83
N LEU A 145 2.17 -4.58 12.65
CA LEU A 145 3.10 -4.42 11.52
C LEU A 145 3.07 -3.01 10.94
N ILE A 146 1.91 -2.50 10.55
CA ILE A 146 1.81 -1.23 9.81
C ILE A 146 2.13 -0.04 10.70
N LEU A 147 1.55 0.05 11.89
CA LEU A 147 1.83 1.13 12.83
C LEU A 147 3.32 1.24 13.19
N PRO A 148 4.05 0.16 13.50
CA PRO A 148 5.50 0.22 13.65
C PRO A 148 6.25 0.78 12.43
N VAL A 149 5.83 0.45 11.20
CA VAL A 149 6.42 1.02 9.98
C VAL A 149 6.13 2.51 9.88
N ASP A 150 4.90 2.94 10.14
CA ASP A 150 4.54 4.36 10.17
C ASP A 150 5.41 5.14 11.17
N GLN A 151 5.63 4.58 12.35
CA GLN A 151 6.44 5.19 13.39
C GLN A 151 7.91 5.28 13.01
N ASP A 152 8.48 4.20 12.48
CA ASP A 152 9.89 4.13 12.09
C ASP A 152 10.18 5.08 10.93
N ASP A 153 9.36 5.05 9.89
CA ASP A 153 9.52 5.87 8.69
C ASP A 153 9.39 7.37 8.97
N ASN A 154 8.54 7.74 9.92
CA ASN A 154 8.38 9.14 10.35
C ASN A 154 9.28 9.54 11.53
N GLY A 155 10.15 8.66 12.00
CA GLY A 155 11.07 8.94 13.12
C GLY A 155 10.39 9.21 14.47
N VAL A 156 9.16 8.71 14.66
CA VAL A 156 8.36 8.94 15.87
C VAL A 156 8.86 8.07 17.04
N VAL A 157 9.35 6.86 16.74
CA VAL A 157 9.97 5.96 17.72
C VAL A 157 11.45 5.83 17.39
N LYS A 158 12.31 6.40 18.23
CA LYS A 158 13.70 5.97 18.26
C LYS A 158 13.70 4.56 18.85
N MET A 159 13.98 3.55 18.06
CA MET A 159 14.30 2.22 18.58
C MET A 159 15.36 2.42 19.65
N GLY A 160 14.98 2.22 20.91
CA GLY A 160 15.91 2.26 22.02
C GLY A 160 17.04 1.31 21.69
N LYS A 161 18.29 1.77 21.85
CA LYS A 161 19.43 0.89 21.80
C LYS A 161 19.12 -0.26 22.78
N LEU A 162 19.01 -1.48 22.28
CA LEU A 162 19.05 -2.65 23.10
C LEU A 162 20.37 -2.58 23.85
N SER A 163 20.28 -2.23 25.13
CA SER A 163 21.40 -2.25 26.05
C SER A 163 21.64 -3.67 26.53
#